data_96b0c2b73a399371b102d27db8d216a2
#
_entry.id   96b0c2b73a399371b102d27db8d216a2
#
_cell.length_a   1.000
_cell.length_b   1.000
_cell.length_c   1.000
_cell.angle_alpha   90.00
_cell.angle_beta   90.00
_cell.angle_gamma   90.00
#
_symmetry.space_group_name_H-M   'P 1'
#
loop_
_entity.id
_entity.type
_entity.pdbx_description
1 polymer ?
#
loop_
_entity_poly.entity_id
_entity_poly.type
_entity_poly.pdbx_seq_one_letter_code
_entity_poly.pdbx_strand_id
1 'polypeptide(L)'
;MTEEWGAILVVDDDAEMRELVHDVLKDRGHQVTTAGSGQEALMLLTEQDYAVVLTDLRMKGMLGTELLVEIRRLYPDIGVILMTAFGSVDTAVEAMKRGASDYLTKPVKNDELVRVVERCIREGSLRREVNRLRREVHKEYSFHQIIGKSKPMQEIFDLIRRVADSPTNLLITGESGTGKELVAKAIHYNSDRQDAPFIPVNCAAIPEQLLESELFGHMRGAFTDARADKRGLFEEAQKGTLFLDEISELPLMLQAKILRAIQEKEIRRVGANKPIAVDVRIIAATNLNLTEEVKAKRFREDLYYRLNVIELRLPPLRERREDIPLLVNAFMKKCAESRGKQIQGVSESALAMLADYAWPGNVRELENVIERAVTLSRSEQIVPDDLPSTIQGARGDRRVLDDAAERTLPLDEVEKEYILKILEKTGGNKYQAAHMLGIDRKTLYRKLGEIEGKTAE
;
A
#
# COMPACT_ATOMS: atom_id res chain seq x y z
N MET A 1 -16.95 16.28 24.16
CA MET A 1 -15.57 15.91 23.74
C MET A 1 -14.74 17.17 23.94
N THR A 2 -14.00 17.26 25.03
CA THR A 2 -13.05 18.34 25.27
C THR A 2 -11.92 18.15 24.28
N GLU A 3 -11.80 19.05 23.30
CA GLU A 3 -10.60 19.15 22.49
C GLU A 3 -9.42 19.33 23.46
N GLU A 4 -8.50 18.37 23.48
CA GLU A 4 -7.22 18.50 24.19
C GLU A 4 -6.42 19.60 23.46
N TRP A 5 -6.62 20.82 23.87
CA TRP A 5 -5.80 21.95 23.49
C TRP A 5 -4.39 21.69 24.07
N GLY A 6 -3.40 21.43 23.23
CA GLY A 6 -2.04 21.17 23.68
C GLY A 6 -1.50 22.34 24.55
N ALA A 7 -0.61 22.03 25.49
CA ALA A 7 -0.02 23.03 26.38
C ALA A 7 0.72 24.13 25.60
N ILE A 8 0.69 25.34 26.11
CA ILE A 8 1.33 26.54 25.56
C ILE A 8 2.47 26.95 26.48
N LEU A 9 3.65 27.23 25.93
CA LEU A 9 4.78 27.78 26.68
C LEU A 9 4.97 29.24 26.32
N VAL A 10 4.93 30.10 27.33
CA VAL A 10 5.14 31.58 27.19
C VAL A 10 6.51 31.93 27.74
N VAL A 11 7.34 32.55 26.91
CA VAL A 11 8.74 32.88 27.23
C VAL A 11 8.97 34.36 27.05
N ASP A 12 9.21 35.05 28.15
CA ASP A 12 9.51 36.48 28.16
C ASP A 12 10.35 36.80 29.42
N ASP A 13 11.32 37.67 29.38
CA ASP A 13 12.09 38.07 30.58
C ASP A 13 11.34 39.12 31.44
N ASP A 14 10.28 39.75 30.89
CA ASP A 14 9.36 40.61 31.61
C ASP A 14 8.26 39.79 32.31
N ALA A 15 8.26 39.82 33.65
CA ALA A 15 7.31 39.07 34.45
C ALA A 15 5.85 39.56 34.28
N GLU A 16 5.62 40.86 34.13
CA GLU A 16 4.29 41.44 33.95
C GLU A 16 3.69 40.97 32.61
N MET A 17 4.50 40.97 31.57
CA MET A 17 4.08 40.47 30.25
C MET A 17 3.76 38.98 30.27
N ARG A 18 4.60 38.16 30.94
CA ARG A 18 4.34 36.72 31.08
C ARG A 18 3.01 36.45 31.78
N GLU A 19 2.73 37.17 32.87
CA GLU A 19 1.49 37.02 33.65
C GLU A 19 0.28 37.44 32.83
N LEU A 20 0.35 38.56 32.12
CA LEU A 20 -0.71 39.04 31.23
C LEU A 20 -1.06 37.99 30.15
N VAL A 21 -0.05 37.51 29.43
CA VAL A 21 -0.27 36.51 28.36
C VAL A 21 -0.78 35.18 28.94
N HIS A 22 -0.25 34.75 30.09
CA HIS A 22 -0.72 33.57 30.80
C HIS A 22 -2.20 33.67 31.13
N ASP A 23 -2.64 34.76 31.74
CA ASP A 23 -4.02 34.95 32.20
C ASP A 23 -5.00 35.01 31.02
N VAL A 24 -4.65 35.75 29.96
CA VAL A 24 -5.49 35.83 28.76
C VAL A 24 -5.70 34.46 28.10
N LEU A 25 -4.66 33.63 28.03
CA LEU A 25 -4.78 32.30 27.41
C LEU A 25 -5.44 31.30 28.36
N LYS A 26 -5.19 31.40 29.66
CA LYS A 26 -5.83 30.54 30.67
C LYS A 26 -7.34 30.79 30.77
N ASP A 27 -7.79 32.05 30.68
CA ASP A 27 -9.21 32.39 30.62
C ASP A 27 -9.95 31.78 29.40
N ARG A 28 -9.22 31.43 28.35
CA ARG A 28 -9.73 30.72 27.17
C ARG A 28 -9.64 29.18 27.28
N GLY A 29 -9.20 28.69 28.46
CA GLY A 29 -9.17 27.26 28.76
C GLY A 29 -7.88 26.53 28.32
N HIS A 30 -6.83 27.28 27.93
CA HIS A 30 -5.55 26.69 27.58
C HIS A 30 -4.73 26.32 28.82
N GLN A 31 -3.95 25.25 28.73
CA GLN A 31 -2.89 24.96 29.70
C GLN A 31 -1.66 25.81 29.34
N VAL A 32 -1.24 26.67 30.24
CA VAL A 32 -0.15 27.63 29.99
C VAL A 32 0.95 27.45 31.03
N THR A 33 2.17 27.28 30.55
CA THR A 33 3.40 27.26 31.34
C THR A 33 4.23 28.50 30.97
N THR A 34 4.94 29.07 31.91
CA THR A 34 5.76 30.27 31.68
C THR A 34 7.23 30.00 31.94
N ALA A 35 8.11 30.66 31.19
CA ALA A 35 9.56 30.64 31.37
C ALA A 35 10.12 32.05 31.29
N GLY A 36 11.09 32.38 32.15
CA GLY A 36 11.74 33.69 32.19
C GLY A 36 12.94 33.84 31.27
N SER A 37 13.33 32.76 30.59
CA SER A 37 14.46 32.77 29.67
C SER A 37 14.36 31.66 28.62
N GLY A 38 15.09 31.81 27.51
CA GLY A 38 15.16 30.76 26.48
C GLY A 38 15.79 29.44 26.97
N GLN A 39 16.71 29.52 27.94
CA GLN A 39 17.33 28.32 28.53
C GLN A 39 16.34 27.54 29.38
N GLU A 40 15.55 28.24 30.22
CA GLU A 40 14.47 27.62 30.98
C GLU A 40 13.41 27.00 30.06
N ALA A 41 13.06 27.70 28.99
CA ALA A 41 12.15 27.17 27.97
C ALA A 41 12.64 25.85 27.36
N LEU A 42 13.92 25.77 27.02
CA LEU A 42 14.50 24.53 26.48
C LEU A 42 14.47 23.36 27.49
N MET A 43 14.66 23.64 28.79
CA MET A 43 14.50 22.62 29.83
C MET A 43 13.05 22.13 29.92
N LEU A 44 12.08 23.05 30.00
CA LEU A 44 10.66 22.69 30.05
C LEU A 44 10.20 21.89 28.83
N LEU A 45 10.75 22.16 27.64
CA LEU A 45 10.48 21.40 26.42
C LEU A 45 11.00 19.94 26.47
N THR A 46 11.92 19.60 27.38
CA THR A 46 12.35 18.20 27.61
C THR A 46 11.45 17.44 28.57
N GLU A 47 10.69 18.17 29.42
CA GLU A 47 9.86 17.60 30.49
C GLU A 47 8.41 17.37 30.05
N GLN A 48 7.90 18.21 29.15
CA GLN A 48 6.51 18.21 28.73
C GLN A 48 6.37 18.59 27.24
N ASP A 49 5.37 18.01 26.57
CA ASP A 49 4.99 18.35 25.19
C ASP A 49 4.18 19.65 25.15
N TYR A 50 4.57 20.54 24.24
CA TYR A 50 3.88 21.80 23.97
C TYR A 50 3.39 21.87 22.53
N ALA A 51 2.23 22.49 22.33
CA ALA A 51 1.69 22.72 20.99
C ALA A 51 2.27 23.99 20.36
N VAL A 52 2.45 25.04 21.20
CA VAL A 52 2.92 26.38 20.79
C VAL A 52 3.87 26.93 21.82
N VAL A 53 4.91 27.60 21.35
CA VAL A 53 5.80 28.45 22.15
C VAL A 53 5.60 29.89 21.68
N LEU A 54 5.22 30.76 22.61
CA LEU A 54 5.26 32.20 22.42
C LEU A 54 6.54 32.73 23.05
N THR A 55 7.37 33.42 22.31
CA THR A 55 8.62 33.94 22.86
C THR A 55 8.82 35.41 22.51
N ASP A 56 9.30 36.21 23.47
CA ASP A 56 9.77 37.56 23.13
C ASP A 56 10.99 37.50 22.21
N LEU A 57 11.09 38.44 21.30
CA LEU A 57 12.21 38.54 20.38
C LEU A 57 13.53 38.85 21.07
N ARG A 58 13.47 39.73 22.11
CA ARG A 58 14.64 40.26 22.84
C ARG A 58 14.57 39.90 24.31
N MET A 59 15.27 38.88 24.70
CA MET A 59 15.38 38.44 26.10
C MET A 59 16.84 38.48 26.53
N LYS A 60 17.07 38.58 27.83
CA LYS A 60 18.40 38.49 28.42
C LYS A 60 18.98 37.10 28.23
N GLY A 61 20.21 37.03 27.74
CA GLY A 61 20.92 35.77 27.49
C GLY A 61 20.69 35.22 26.08
N MET A 62 19.62 34.46 25.86
CA MET A 62 19.26 33.89 24.58
C MET A 62 18.17 34.70 23.87
N LEU A 63 18.40 35.07 22.62
CA LEU A 63 17.39 35.76 21.82
C LEU A 63 16.24 34.82 21.42
N GLY A 64 15.02 35.36 21.27
CA GLY A 64 13.88 34.57 20.81
C GLY A 64 14.08 33.94 19.41
N THR A 65 14.89 34.57 18.56
CA THR A 65 15.29 34.02 17.27
C THR A 65 16.27 32.85 17.39
N GLU A 66 17.11 32.81 18.40
CA GLU A 66 18.00 31.71 18.70
C GLU A 66 17.21 30.53 19.27
N LEU A 67 16.28 30.83 20.20
CA LEU A 67 15.35 29.83 20.72
C LEU A 67 14.49 29.21 19.60
N LEU A 68 14.00 30.01 18.65
CA LEU A 68 13.28 29.52 17.49
C LEU A 68 14.10 28.49 16.68
N VAL A 69 15.37 28.80 16.42
CA VAL A 69 16.25 27.91 15.65
C VAL A 69 16.44 26.56 16.38
N GLU A 70 16.68 26.61 17.71
CA GLU A 70 16.84 25.40 18.52
C GLU A 70 15.55 24.59 18.60
N ILE A 71 14.39 25.22 18.77
CA ILE A 71 13.08 24.54 18.75
C ILE A 71 12.84 23.89 17.40
N ARG A 72 13.10 24.59 16.30
CA ARG A 72 12.92 24.02 14.96
C ARG A 72 13.82 22.81 14.70
N ARG A 73 15.03 22.81 15.25
CA ARG A 73 15.97 21.71 15.15
C ARG A 73 15.55 20.47 15.95
N LEU A 74 15.09 20.68 17.20
CA LEU A 74 14.79 19.60 18.15
C LEU A 74 13.33 19.17 18.10
N TYR A 75 12.40 20.09 17.86
CA TYR A 75 10.95 19.93 17.95
C TYR A 75 10.25 20.57 16.73
N PRO A 76 10.40 20.02 15.52
CA PRO A 76 9.93 20.65 14.28
C PRO A 76 8.40 20.85 14.21
N ASP A 77 7.66 20.08 14.99
CA ASP A 77 6.18 20.09 15.00
C ASP A 77 5.58 21.12 15.98
N ILE A 78 6.41 21.78 16.81
CA ILE A 78 5.95 22.83 17.74
C ILE A 78 5.79 24.15 16.99
N GLY A 79 4.64 24.81 17.14
CA GLY A 79 4.43 26.15 16.60
C GLY A 79 5.22 27.17 17.38
N VAL A 80 5.95 28.09 16.73
CA VAL A 80 6.68 29.20 17.44
C VAL A 80 6.16 30.53 16.96
N ILE A 81 5.68 31.31 17.89
CA ILE A 81 5.17 32.71 17.69
C ILE A 81 6.14 33.67 18.37
N LEU A 82 6.63 34.64 17.60
CA LEU A 82 7.52 35.68 18.13
C LEU A 82 6.75 36.93 18.54
N MET A 83 7.02 37.47 19.72
CA MET A 83 6.50 38.78 20.18
C MET A 83 7.59 39.83 20.02
N THR A 84 7.26 41.02 19.52
CA THR A 84 8.24 42.10 19.30
C THR A 84 7.68 43.46 19.61
N ALA A 85 8.50 44.31 20.26
CA ALA A 85 8.16 45.72 20.51
C ALA A 85 8.37 46.62 19.27
N PHE A 86 9.14 46.18 18.28
CA PHE A 86 9.44 46.90 17.05
C PHE A 86 8.93 46.14 15.85
N GLY A 87 7.71 46.48 15.42
CA GLY A 87 7.07 45.88 14.22
C GLY A 87 7.61 46.43 12.90
N SER A 88 8.94 46.33 12.62
CA SER A 88 9.38 46.57 11.27
C SER A 88 9.06 45.36 10.39
N VAL A 89 8.60 45.62 9.17
CA VAL A 89 8.30 44.58 8.18
C VAL A 89 9.51 43.66 8.00
N ASP A 90 10.70 44.18 8.07
CA ASP A 90 11.96 43.44 7.87
C ASP A 90 12.22 42.40 8.97
N THR A 91 11.96 42.72 10.23
CA THR A 91 12.12 41.77 11.36
C THR A 91 11.09 40.64 11.33
N ALA A 92 9.86 40.97 10.96
CA ALA A 92 8.82 39.97 10.76
C ALA A 92 9.15 38.98 9.59
N VAL A 93 9.59 39.53 8.47
CA VAL A 93 10.02 38.71 7.29
C VAL A 93 11.20 37.83 7.65
N GLU A 94 12.18 38.32 8.43
CA GLU A 94 13.31 37.50 8.86
C GLU A 94 12.90 36.36 9.80
N ALA A 95 12.00 36.64 10.74
CA ALA A 95 11.44 35.63 11.64
C ALA A 95 10.72 34.51 10.87
N MET A 96 9.88 34.88 9.91
CA MET A 96 9.18 33.91 9.05
C MET A 96 10.14 33.09 8.19
N LYS A 97 11.21 33.69 7.64
CA LYS A 97 12.27 32.97 6.90
C LYS A 97 13.02 31.98 7.79
N ARG A 98 13.17 32.26 9.08
CA ARG A 98 13.80 31.35 10.06
C ARG A 98 12.84 30.27 10.58
N GLY A 99 11.59 30.25 10.11
CA GLY A 99 10.61 29.20 10.41
C GLY A 99 9.66 29.53 11.56
N ALA A 100 9.50 30.79 11.95
CA ALA A 100 8.42 31.20 12.87
C ALA A 100 7.05 30.85 12.22
N SER A 101 6.10 30.41 13.06
CA SER A 101 4.73 30.15 12.59
C SER A 101 3.97 31.44 12.42
N ASP A 102 4.25 32.42 13.29
CA ASP A 102 3.66 33.76 13.24
C ASP A 102 4.46 34.77 14.11
N TYR A 103 4.05 36.03 14.09
CA TYR A 103 4.58 37.05 14.95
C TYR A 103 3.46 37.97 15.51
N LEU A 104 3.68 38.58 16.66
CA LEU A 104 2.80 39.52 17.32
C LEU A 104 3.57 40.80 17.67
N THR A 105 2.93 41.95 17.47
CA THR A 105 3.52 43.24 17.87
C THR A 105 3.04 43.70 19.27
N LYS A 106 3.98 44.09 20.13
CA LYS A 106 3.66 44.69 21.44
C LYS A 106 3.25 46.16 21.24
N PRO A 107 2.18 46.67 21.89
CA PRO A 107 1.35 45.96 22.87
C PRO A 107 0.42 44.94 22.22
N VAL A 108 0.40 43.73 22.77
CA VAL A 108 -0.37 42.60 22.23
C VAL A 108 -1.84 42.82 22.58
N LYS A 109 -2.71 42.79 21.55
CA LYS A 109 -4.17 42.81 21.75
C LYS A 109 -4.67 41.41 22.07
N ASN A 110 -5.49 41.28 23.15
CA ASN A 110 -5.98 39.98 23.61
C ASN A 110 -6.65 39.15 22.49
N ASP A 111 -7.52 39.75 21.69
CA ASP A 111 -8.23 39.06 20.60
C ASP A 111 -7.29 38.61 19.46
N GLU A 112 -6.21 39.36 19.23
CA GLU A 112 -5.20 39.00 18.22
C GLU A 112 -4.32 37.86 18.74
N LEU A 113 -3.88 37.92 20.00
CA LEU A 113 -3.14 36.86 20.66
C LEU A 113 -3.88 35.52 20.56
N VAL A 114 -5.13 35.51 21.01
CA VAL A 114 -5.95 34.29 21.01
C VAL A 114 -6.10 33.74 19.60
N ARG A 115 -6.46 34.54 18.60
CA ARG A 115 -6.62 34.09 17.22
C ARG A 115 -5.34 33.49 16.61
N VAL A 116 -4.20 34.11 16.86
CA VAL A 116 -2.91 33.65 16.33
C VAL A 116 -2.51 32.36 17.00
N VAL A 117 -2.67 32.23 18.30
CA VAL A 117 -2.37 31.01 19.08
C VAL A 117 -3.26 29.86 18.63
N GLU A 118 -4.59 30.07 18.57
CA GLU A 118 -5.53 29.02 18.15
C GLU A 118 -5.28 28.57 16.70
N ARG A 119 -4.94 29.48 15.78
CA ARG A 119 -4.56 29.15 14.43
C ARG A 119 -3.30 28.29 14.42
N CYS A 120 -2.27 28.69 15.16
CA CYS A 120 -1.01 27.97 15.24
C CYS A 120 -1.18 26.55 15.83
N ILE A 121 -1.99 26.40 16.89
CA ILE A 121 -2.35 25.11 17.49
C ILE A 121 -3.02 24.21 16.42
N ARG A 122 -4.00 24.74 15.70
CA ARG A 122 -4.77 24.00 14.68
C ARG A 122 -3.87 23.53 13.53
N GLU A 123 -3.02 24.41 13.02
CA GLU A 123 -2.06 24.05 11.96
C GLU A 123 -1.04 23.02 12.45
N GLY A 124 -0.55 23.16 13.70
CA GLY A 124 0.35 22.19 14.32
C GLY A 124 -0.31 20.82 14.55
N SER A 125 -1.58 20.79 14.99
CA SER A 125 -2.32 19.54 15.19
C SER A 125 -2.57 18.82 13.86
N LEU A 126 -2.95 19.54 12.81
CA LEU A 126 -3.11 18.97 11.47
C LEU A 126 -1.79 18.42 10.94
N ARG A 127 -0.67 19.13 11.13
CA ARG A 127 0.65 18.65 10.71
C ARG A 127 1.05 17.39 11.47
N ARG A 128 0.86 17.33 12.78
CA ARG A 128 1.11 16.13 13.59
C ARG A 128 0.28 14.95 13.13
N GLU A 129 -1.01 15.17 12.86
CA GLU A 129 -1.91 14.12 12.39
C GLU A 129 -1.49 13.58 11.01
N VAL A 130 -1.14 14.48 10.08
CA VAL A 130 -0.59 14.08 8.77
C VAL A 130 0.69 13.26 8.94
N ASN A 131 1.61 13.69 9.81
CA ASN A 131 2.86 12.98 10.07
C ASN A 131 2.60 11.62 10.78
N ARG A 132 1.60 11.54 11.66
CA ARG A 132 1.17 10.29 12.30
C ARG A 132 0.64 9.31 11.25
N LEU A 133 -0.33 9.77 10.43
CA LEU A 133 -0.92 8.94 9.37
C LEU A 133 0.14 8.49 8.35
N ARG A 134 1.07 9.35 7.98
CA ARG A 134 2.20 8.98 7.12
C ARG A 134 3.05 7.88 7.76
N ARG A 135 3.41 7.99 9.04
CA ARG A 135 4.18 6.95 9.75
C ARG A 135 3.41 5.62 9.83
N GLU A 136 2.11 5.65 10.03
CA GLU A 136 1.26 4.46 9.99
C GLU A 136 1.29 3.81 8.61
N VAL A 137 1.09 4.59 7.54
CA VAL A 137 1.19 4.13 6.15
C VAL A 137 2.59 3.58 5.83
N HIS A 138 3.67 4.29 6.21
CA HIS A 138 5.04 3.79 6.03
C HIS A 138 5.29 2.47 6.77
N LYS A 139 4.75 2.33 7.98
CA LYS A 139 4.85 1.09 8.77
C LYS A 139 4.07 -0.04 8.13
N GLU A 140 2.91 0.26 7.55
CA GLU A 140 2.04 -0.69 6.85
C GLU A 140 2.64 -1.17 5.52
N TYR A 141 3.42 -0.34 4.80
CA TYR A 141 4.00 -0.67 3.49
C TYR A 141 5.53 -0.79 3.51
N SER A 142 6.14 -0.94 4.70
CA SER A 142 7.57 -1.25 4.83
C SER A 142 7.88 -2.67 4.30
N PHE A 143 9.15 -2.96 4.01
CA PHE A 143 9.61 -4.28 3.58
C PHE A 143 9.13 -5.45 4.44
N HIS A 144 8.87 -5.20 5.74
CA HIS A 144 8.44 -6.22 6.68
C HIS A 144 7.02 -6.75 6.40
N GLN A 145 6.26 -6.10 5.55
CA GLN A 145 4.91 -6.51 5.18
C GLN A 145 4.85 -7.44 3.97
N ILE A 146 5.89 -7.46 3.14
CA ILE A 146 5.97 -8.45 2.06
C ILE A 146 6.50 -9.75 2.67
N ILE A 147 5.59 -10.68 2.88
CA ILE A 147 5.89 -11.96 3.52
C ILE A 147 6.54 -12.90 2.50
N GLY A 148 7.76 -13.35 2.79
CA GLY A 148 8.48 -14.33 1.98
C GLY A 148 9.86 -14.62 2.54
N LYS A 149 10.21 -15.91 2.59
CA LYS A 149 11.55 -16.40 2.97
C LYS A 149 12.22 -17.19 1.85
N SER A 150 11.45 -17.53 0.82
CA SER A 150 11.95 -18.30 -0.33
C SER A 150 13.05 -17.54 -1.06
N LYS A 151 13.98 -18.28 -1.66
CA LYS A 151 15.10 -17.69 -2.39
C LYS A 151 14.66 -16.69 -3.48
N PRO A 152 13.63 -16.99 -4.32
CA PRO A 152 13.16 -16.03 -5.31
C PRO A 152 12.67 -14.71 -4.66
N MET A 153 11.99 -14.78 -3.51
CA MET A 153 11.53 -13.58 -2.82
C MET A 153 12.68 -12.77 -2.21
N GLN A 154 13.73 -13.43 -1.70
CA GLN A 154 14.92 -12.74 -1.20
C GLN A 154 15.65 -11.98 -2.31
N GLU A 155 15.78 -12.58 -3.50
CA GLU A 155 16.36 -11.92 -4.67
C GLU A 155 15.56 -10.66 -5.08
N ILE A 156 14.22 -10.73 -4.98
CA ILE A 156 13.33 -9.59 -5.20
C ILE A 156 13.56 -8.51 -4.14
N PHE A 157 13.65 -8.86 -2.85
CA PHE A 157 13.91 -7.89 -1.78
C PHE A 157 15.25 -7.18 -1.98
N ASP A 158 16.28 -7.90 -2.38
CA ASP A 158 17.58 -7.31 -2.66
C ASP A 158 17.55 -6.38 -3.89
N LEU A 159 16.78 -6.74 -4.91
CA LEU A 159 16.57 -5.87 -6.07
C LEU A 159 15.80 -4.60 -5.67
N ILE A 160 14.72 -4.72 -4.90
CA ILE A 160 13.94 -3.57 -4.43
C ILE A 160 14.85 -2.60 -3.66
N ARG A 161 15.69 -3.08 -2.73
CA ARG A 161 16.63 -2.22 -1.98
C ARG A 161 17.58 -1.44 -2.89
N ARG A 162 18.07 -2.07 -3.96
CA ARG A 162 18.99 -1.43 -4.92
C ARG A 162 18.31 -0.40 -5.82
N VAL A 163 17.03 -0.59 -6.14
CA VAL A 163 16.31 0.26 -7.09
C VAL A 163 15.43 1.31 -6.43
N ALA A 164 15.22 1.24 -5.11
CA ALA A 164 14.32 2.13 -4.39
C ALA A 164 14.67 3.61 -4.65
N ASP A 165 15.90 4.02 -4.44
CA ASP A 165 16.35 5.40 -4.60
C ASP A 165 16.64 5.80 -6.06
N SER A 166 16.54 4.87 -7.01
CA SER A 166 16.73 5.17 -8.42
C SER A 166 15.51 5.92 -8.99
N PRO A 167 15.70 7.01 -9.74
CA PRO A 167 14.62 7.68 -10.45
C PRO A 167 14.13 6.89 -11.67
N THR A 168 14.68 5.72 -11.92
CA THR A 168 14.42 4.89 -13.10
C THR A 168 13.02 4.28 -13.05
N ASN A 169 12.39 4.17 -14.22
CA ASN A 169 11.12 3.45 -14.37
C ASN A 169 11.31 1.96 -14.14
N LEU A 170 10.29 1.33 -13.59
CA LEU A 170 10.29 -0.09 -13.24
C LEU A 170 9.09 -0.78 -13.88
N LEU A 171 9.32 -2.00 -14.36
CA LEU A 171 8.27 -2.89 -14.82
C LEU A 171 8.18 -4.09 -13.87
N ILE A 172 7.00 -4.28 -13.27
CA ILE A 172 6.70 -5.41 -12.40
C ILE A 172 5.87 -6.42 -13.19
N THR A 173 6.42 -7.62 -13.43
CA THR A 173 5.72 -8.69 -14.13
C THR A 173 5.35 -9.83 -13.18
N GLY A 174 4.24 -10.50 -13.44
CA GLY A 174 3.80 -11.64 -12.63
C GLY A 174 2.31 -11.88 -12.75
N GLU A 175 1.90 -13.09 -12.46
CA GLU A 175 0.49 -13.50 -12.53
C GLU A 175 -0.43 -12.63 -11.66
N SER A 176 -1.73 -12.66 -11.94
CA SER A 176 -2.71 -11.97 -11.11
C SER A 176 -2.66 -12.50 -9.67
N GLY A 177 -2.77 -11.60 -8.69
CA GLY A 177 -2.78 -11.96 -7.27
C GLY A 177 -1.40 -12.28 -6.66
N THR A 178 -0.27 -12.08 -7.37
CA THR A 178 1.08 -12.31 -6.82
C THR A 178 1.57 -11.24 -5.85
N GLY A 179 0.92 -10.05 -5.81
CA GLY A 179 1.27 -8.93 -4.92
C GLY A 179 2.02 -7.79 -5.60
N LYS A 180 1.85 -7.59 -6.93
CA LYS A 180 2.53 -6.52 -7.71
C LYS A 180 2.37 -5.13 -7.09
N GLU A 181 1.15 -4.79 -6.64
CA GLU A 181 0.88 -3.50 -6.01
C GLU A 181 1.62 -3.32 -4.67
N LEU A 182 1.68 -4.38 -3.83
CA LEU A 182 2.43 -4.33 -2.57
C LEU A 182 3.92 -4.09 -2.81
N VAL A 183 4.48 -4.70 -3.86
CA VAL A 183 5.86 -4.48 -4.27
C VAL A 183 6.07 -3.05 -4.76
N ALA A 184 5.16 -2.50 -5.56
CA ALA A 184 5.23 -1.11 -6.02
C ALA A 184 5.19 -0.12 -4.83
N LYS A 185 4.32 -0.35 -3.87
CA LYS A 185 4.27 0.41 -2.61
C LYS A 185 5.55 0.30 -1.82
N ALA A 186 6.10 -0.92 -1.65
CA ALA A 186 7.36 -1.11 -0.96
C ALA A 186 8.53 -0.36 -1.64
N ILE A 187 8.58 -0.33 -2.98
CA ILE A 187 9.58 0.46 -3.72
C ILE A 187 9.42 1.95 -3.42
N HIS A 188 8.19 2.48 -3.46
CA HIS A 188 7.94 3.89 -3.22
C HIS A 188 8.26 4.30 -1.78
N TYR A 189 7.72 3.58 -0.78
CA TYR A 189 7.88 3.94 0.64
C TYR A 189 9.29 3.68 1.20
N ASN A 190 10.17 3.03 0.44
CA ASN A 190 11.60 2.88 0.77
C ASN A 190 12.51 3.72 -0.15
N SER A 191 11.97 4.73 -0.84
CA SER A 191 12.70 5.63 -1.75
C SER A 191 12.81 7.05 -1.20
N ASP A 192 13.64 7.88 -1.83
CA ASP A 192 13.72 9.33 -1.56
C ASP A 192 12.39 10.07 -1.78
N ARG A 193 11.40 9.41 -2.42
CA ARG A 193 10.06 9.96 -2.68
C ARG A 193 9.01 9.46 -1.68
N GLN A 194 9.40 8.82 -0.59
CA GLN A 194 8.51 8.21 0.39
C GLN A 194 7.45 9.16 0.99
N ASP A 195 7.78 10.44 1.15
CA ASP A 195 6.89 11.48 1.67
C ASP A 195 6.01 12.15 0.60
N ALA A 196 6.24 11.82 -0.66
CA ALA A 196 5.49 12.33 -1.80
C ALA A 196 4.31 11.40 -2.17
N PRO A 197 3.36 11.83 -3.02
CA PRO A 197 2.20 11.01 -3.35
C PRO A 197 2.57 9.70 -4.06
N PHE A 198 1.92 8.59 -3.64
CA PHE A 198 1.83 7.34 -4.39
C PHE A 198 0.43 7.23 -4.98
N ILE A 199 0.32 7.32 -6.30
CA ILE A 199 -0.97 7.31 -7.00
C ILE A 199 -1.12 5.98 -7.76
N PRO A 200 -1.92 5.01 -7.25
CA PRO A 200 -2.20 3.78 -7.95
C PRO A 200 -3.33 3.97 -8.96
N VAL A 201 -3.15 3.43 -10.15
CA VAL A 201 -4.14 3.43 -11.23
C VAL A 201 -4.24 2.02 -11.81
N ASN A 202 -5.41 1.42 -11.74
CA ASN A 202 -5.69 0.19 -12.46
C ASN A 202 -6.27 0.53 -13.83
N CYS A 203 -5.49 0.31 -14.89
CA CYS A 203 -5.88 0.67 -16.26
C CYS A 203 -7.05 -0.16 -16.78
N ALA A 204 -7.26 -1.38 -16.28
CA ALA A 204 -8.39 -2.21 -16.66
C ALA A 204 -9.71 -1.83 -15.96
N ALA A 205 -9.65 -1.13 -14.82
CA ALA A 205 -10.83 -0.79 -14.04
C ALA A 205 -11.54 0.49 -14.52
N ILE A 206 -10.86 1.34 -15.31
CA ILE A 206 -11.40 2.62 -15.79
C ILE A 206 -11.85 2.44 -17.25
N PRO A 207 -13.09 2.83 -17.60
CA PRO A 207 -13.54 2.82 -18.98
C PRO A 207 -12.59 3.62 -19.90
N GLU A 208 -12.28 3.09 -21.08
CA GLU A 208 -11.32 3.67 -22.03
C GLU A 208 -11.58 5.17 -22.31
N GLN A 209 -12.85 5.55 -22.45
CA GLN A 209 -13.28 6.93 -22.74
C GLN A 209 -12.96 7.92 -21.60
N LEU A 210 -12.87 7.42 -20.35
CA LEU A 210 -12.57 8.25 -19.19
C LEU A 210 -11.08 8.21 -18.82
N LEU A 211 -10.39 7.13 -19.19
CA LEU A 211 -9.01 6.87 -18.78
C LEU A 211 -8.06 8.02 -19.19
N GLU A 212 -8.25 8.60 -20.37
CA GLU A 212 -7.48 9.74 -20.81
C GLU A 212 -7.67 10.97 -19.91
N SER A 213 -8.94 11.27 -19.61
CA SER A 213 -9.31 12.39 -18.74
C SER A 213 -8.84 12.19 -17.29
N GLU A 214 -8.86 10.94 -16.78
CA GLU A 214 -8.35 10.63 -15.45
C GLU A 214 -6.82 10.80 -15.40
N LEU A 215 -6.08 10.24 -16.36
CA LEU A 215 -4.62 10.30 -16.36
C LEU A 215 -4.08 11.71 -16.57
N PHE A 216 -4.60 12.43 -17.58
CA PHE A 216 -4.03 13.70 -18.04
C PHE A 216 -4.84 14.94 -17.63
N GLY A 217 -6.06 14.76 -17.11
CA GLY A 217 -6.98 15.86 -16.81
C GLY A 217 -7.66 16.44 -18.05
N HIS A 218 -8.60 17.33 -17.85
CA HIS A 218 -9.31 18.00 -18.92
C HIS A 218 -9.61 19.46 -18.61
N MET A 219 -9.79 20.26 -19.66
CA MET A 219 -10.31 21.61 -19.58
C MET A 219 -11.84 21.58 -19.69
N ARG A 220 -12.49 22.56 -19.10
CA ARG A 220 -13.93 22.78 -19.27
C ARG A 220 -14.29 22.83 -20.76
N GLY A 221 -15.30 22.05 -21.17
CA GLY A 221 -15.77 22.00 -22.57
C GLY A 221 -14.95 21.09 -23.49
N ALA A 222 -14.00 20.32 -22.99
CA ALA A 222 -13.21 19.36 -23.77
C ALA A 222 -14.05 18.21 -24.36
N PHE A 223 -15.15 17.85 -23.69
CA PHE A 223 -16.17 16.88 -24.14
C PHE A 223 -17.53 17.25 -23.51
N THR A 224 -18.60 16.56 -23.92
CA THR A 224 -20.00 16.91 -23.58
C THR A 224 -20.27 17.08 -22.09
N ASP A 225 -19.58 16.30 -21.22
CA ASP A 225 -19.75 16.32 -19.76
C ASP A 225 -18.64 17.07 -19.00
N ALA A 226 -17.70 17.71 -19.69
CA ALA A 226 -16.63 18.49 -19.09
C ALA A 226 -17.13 19.85 -18.55
N ARG A 227 -17.81 19.84 -17.39
CA ARG A 227 -18.44 21.04 -16.78
C ARG A 227 -17.44 21.96 -16.07
N ALA A 228 -16.30 21.43 -15.63
CA ALA A 228 -15.24 22.13 -14.91
C ALA A 228 -13.87 21.64 -15.37
N ASP A 229 -12.80 22.40 -15.04
CA ASP A 229 -11.44 21.92 -15.21
C ASP A 229 -11.15 20.81 -14.19
N LYS A 230 -10.47 19.74 -14.64
CA LYS A 230 -10.03 18.64 -13.77
C LYS A 230 -8.52 18.44 -13.93
N ARG A 231 -7.82 18.32 -12.81
CA ARG A 231 -6.43 17.86 -12.79
C ARG A 231 -6.35 16.37 -13.06
N GLY A 232 -5.30 15.95 -13.78
CA GLY A 232 -5.05 14.54 -14.04
C GLY A 232 -4.16 13.89 -12.97
N LEU A 233 -4.19 12.56 -12.92
CA LEU A 233 -3.41 11.76 -11.97
C LEU A 233 -1.89 11.98 -12.12
N PHE A 234 -1.38 12.31 -13.30
CA PHE A 234 0.00 12.75 -13.50
C PHE A 234 0.32 14.05 -12.75
N GLU A 235 -0.61 15.00 -12.68
CA GLU A 235 -0.42 16.24 -11.91
C GLU A 235 -0.50 15.96 -10.40
N GLU A 236 -1.38 15.05 -9.98
CA GLU A 236 -1.52 14.64 -8.57
C GLU A 236 -0.31 13.87 -8.06
N ALA A 237 0.33 13.08 -8.94
CA ALA A 237 1.55 12.34 -8.64
C ALA A 237 2.84 13.20 -8.65
N GLN A 238 2.72 14.52 -8.77
CA GLN A 238 3.88 15.44 -8.87
C GLN A 238 4.89 15.23 -7.74
N LYS A 239 6.18 15.06 -8.11
CA LYS A 239 7.31 14.71 -7.24
C LYS A 239 7.21 13.33 -6.57
N GLY A 240 6.14 12.58 -6.83
CA GLY A 240 5.85 11.27 -6.28
C GLY A 240 6.03 10.14 -7.28
N THR A 241 5.18 9.13 -7.15
CA THR A 241 5.18 7.93 -7.98
C THR A 241 3.78 7.66 -8.52
N LEU A 242 3.67 7.43 -9.82
CA LEU A 242 2.46 6.93 -10.47
C LEU A 242 2.64 5.42 -10.72
N PHE A 243 1.78 4.62 -10.13
CA PHE A 243 1.74 3.18 -10.32
C PHE A 243 0.63 2.83 -11.32
N LEU A 244 1.02 2.26 -12.47
CA LEU A 244 0.12 1.86 -13.55
C LEU A 244 -0.04 0.34 -13.50
N ASP A 245 -1.11 -0.15 -12.90
CA ASP A 245 -1.43 -1.58 -12.88
C ASP A 245 -2.17 -1.98 -14.16
N GLU A 246 -1.91 -3.20 -14.63
CA GLU A 246 -2.41 -3.77 -15.89
C GLU A 246 -2.14 -2.83 -17.09
N ILE A 247 -0.88 -2.38 -17.22
CA ILE A 247 -0.42 -1.44 -18.27
C ILE A 247 -0.70 -1.96 -19.69
N SER A 248 -0.79 -3.27 -19.88
CA SER A 248 -1.14 -3.94 -21.14
C SER A 248 -2.54 -3.59 -21.66
N GLU A 249 -3.46 -3.19 -20.78
CA GLU A 249 -4.84 -2.85 -21.12
C GLU A 249 -4.99 -1.42 -21.66
N LEU A 250 -3.90 -0.65 -21.73
CA LEU A 250 -3.93 0.72 -22.27
C LEU A 250 -4.16 0.74 -23.77
N PRO A 251 -5.12 1.56 -24.28
CA PRO A 251 -5.27 1.81 -25.70
C PRO A 251 -3.99 2.41 -26.33
N LEU A 252 -3.69 2.04 -27.57
CA LEU A 252 -2.48 2.50 -28.30
C LEU A 252 -2.31 4.02 -28.33
N MET A 253 -3.42 4.77 -28.39
CA MET A 253 -3.40 6.23 -28.33
C MET A 253 -2.87 6.74 -26.99
N LEU A 254 -3.28 6.12 -25.87
CA LEU A 254 -2.83 6.51 -24.55
C LEU A 254 -1.39 6.09 -24.29
N GLN A 255 -0.96 4.94 -24.82
CA GLN A 255 0.43 4.51 -24.77
C GLN A 255 1.38 5.57 -25.37
N ALA A 256 0.99 6.22 -26.49
CA ALA A 256 1.76 7.32 -27.10
C ALA A 256 1.85 8.57 -26.19
N LYS A 257 0.78 8.89 -25.45
CA LYS A 257 0.76 10.02 -24.53
C LYS A 257 1.59 9.75 -23.28
N ILE A 258 1.53 8.53 -22.75
CA ILE A 258 2.38 8.09 -21.62
C ILE A 258 3.85 8.13 -22.02
N LEU A 259 4.19 7.65 -23.23
CA LEU A 259 5.55 7.73 -23.74
C LEU A 259 6.11 9.16 -23.71
N ARG A 260 5.30 10.14 -24.18
CA ARG A 260 5.67 11.55 -24.10
C ARG A 260 5.86 12.04 -22.67
N ALA A 261 4.92 11.69 -21.78
CA ALA A 261 5.04 12.06 -20.36
C ALA A 261 6.35 11.53 -19.72
N ILE A 262 6.79 10.32 -20.11
CA ILE A 262 8.03 9.74 -19.64
C ILE A 262 9.27 10.40 -20.26
N GLN A 263 9.24 10.70 -21.56
CA GLN A 263 10.41 11.20 -22.30
C GLN A 263 10.62 12.70 -22.13
N GLU A 264 9.54 13.47 -22.32
CA GLU A 264 9.56 14.93 -22.33
C GLU A 264 9.34 15.52 -20.93
N LYS A 265 8.88 14.68 -19.96
CA LYS A 265 8.42 15.11 -18.63
C LYS A 265 7.36 16.19 -18.68
N GLU A 266 6.51 16.14 -19.69
CA GLU A 266 5.41 17.06 -19.91
C GLU A 266 4.14 16.31 -20.29
N ILE A 267 3.00 16.83 -19.85
CA ILE A 267 1.67 16.35 -20.21
C ILE A 267 0.84 17.49 -20.79
N ARG A 268 -0.29 17.15 -21.42
CA ARG A 268 -1.31 18.11 -21.86
C ARG A 268 -2.68 17.62 -21.44
N ARG A 269 -3.47 18.49 -20.83
CA ARG A 269 -4.86 18.19 -20.52
C ARG A 269 -5.67 18.04 -21.81
N VAL A 270 -6.71 17.22 -21.75
CA VAL A 270 -7.65 17.07 -22.86
C VAL A 270 -8.29 18.43 -23.15
N GLY A 271 -8.26 18.86 -24.41
CA GLY A 271 -8.74 20.19 -24.83
C GLY A 271 -7.77 21.35 -24.59
N ALA A 272 -6.55 21.10 -24.06
CA ALA A 272 -5.52 22.13 -23.87
C ALA A 272 -4.34 21.96 -24.82
N ASN A 273 -3.78 23.11 -25.28
CA ASN A 273 -2.56 23.14 -26.09
C ASN A 273 -1.29 23.37 -25.24
N LYS A 274 -1.44 23.92 -24.01
CA LYS A 274 -0.30 24.26 -23.15
C LYS A 274 0.26 23.02 -22.46
N PRO A 275 1.56 22.73 -22.59
CA PRO A 275 2.20 21.66 -21.85
C PRO A 275 2.32 22.02 -20.35
N ILE A 276 2.27 21.01 -19.50
CA ILE A 276 2.46 21.09 -18.05
C ILE A 276 3.63 20.18 -17.72
N ALA A 277 4.69 20.74 -17.11
CA ALA A 277 5.84 19.97 -16.68
C ALA A 277 5.49 19.08 -15.47
N VAL A 278 5.90 17.82 -15.53
CA VAL A 278 5.66 16.82 -14.48
C VAL A 278 6.95 16.10 -14.11
N ASP A 279 7.20 15.97 -12.81
CA ASP A 279 8.27 15.13 -12.26
C ASP A 279 7.64 13.95 -11.52
N VAL A 280 7.44 12.85 -12.23
CA VAL A 280 6.75 11.66 -11.73
C VAL A 280 7.60 10.43 -12.04
N ARG A 281 7.83 9.59 -11.02
CA ARG A 281 8.42 8.26 -11.20
C ARG A 281 7.31 7.29 -11.65
N ILE A 282 7.57 6.51 -12.69
CA ILE A 282 6.60 5.52 -13.19
C ILE A 282 7.01 4.11 -12.72
N ILE A 283 6.07 3.41 -12.10
CA ILE A 283 6.14 1.98 -11.86
C ILE A 283 4.97 1.35 -12.62
N ALA A 284 5.25 0.50 -13.59
CA ALA A 284 4.23 -0.20 -14.36
C ALA A 284 4.12 -1.66 -13.93
N ALA A 285 2.92 -2.23 -13.96
CA ALA A 285 2.71 -3.64 -13.67
C ALA A 285 1.83 -4.30 -14.73
N THR A 286 2.07 -5.58 -14.99
CA THR A 286 1.27 -6.40 -15.90
C THR A 286 1.34 -7.88 -15.55
N ASN A 287 0.29 -8.61 -15.90
CA ASN A 287 0.24 -10.09 -15.86
C ASN A 287 0.53 -10.71 -17.23
N LEU A 288 0.57 -9.92 -18.31
CA LEU A 288 0.83 -10.37 -19.66
C LEU A 288 2.31 -10.27 -20.04
N ASN A 289 2.72 -11.06 -21.02
CA ASN A 289 4.04 -10.96 -21.64
C ASN A 289 4.06 -9.81 -22.65
N LEU A 290 4.58 -8.64 -22.26
CA LEU A 290 4.62 -7.46 -23.12
C LEU A 290 5.38 -7.68 -24.42
N THR A 291 6.36 -8.59 -24.46
CA THR A 291 7.07 -8.91 -25.71
C THR A 291 6.13 -9.55 -26.75
N GLU A 292 5.19 -10.37 -26.29
CA GLU A 292 4.15 -10.96 -27.15
C GLU A 292 3.12 -9.92 -27.57
N GLU A 293 2.74 -9.01 -26.65
CA GLU A 293 1.82 -7.91 -26.95
C GLU A 293 2.41 -6.94 -27.99
N VAL A 294 3.72 -6.67 -27.95
CA VAL A 294 4.44 -5.90 -28.97
C VAL A 294 4.40 -6.60 -30.33
N LYS A 295 4.72 -7.90 -30.37
CA LYS A 295 4.64 -8.69 -31.62
C LYS A 295 3.22 -8.70 -32.20
N ALA A 296 2.22 -8.75 -31.34
CA ALA A 296 0.80 -8.70 -31.73
C ALA A 296 0.30 -7.28 -32.06
N LYS A 297 1.16 -6.24 -32.00
CA LYS A 297 0.84 -4.83 -32.23
C LYS A 297 -0.25 -4.26 -31.32
N ARG A 298 -0.44 -4.85 -30.13
CA ARG A 298 -1.33 -4.34 -29.07
C ARG A 298 -0.58 -3.44 -28.08
N PHE A 299 0.76 -3.55 -28.03
CA PHE A 299 1.61 -2.68 -27.23
C PHE A 299 2.70 -2.05 -28.09
N ARG A 300 3.03 -0.78 -27.84
CA ARG A 300 4.06 -0.07 -28.61
C ARG A 300 5.45 -0.48 -28.14
N GLU A 301 6.32 -0.76 -29.09
CA GLU A 301 7.70 -1.18 -28.82
C GLU A 301 8.52 -0.06 -28.16
N ASP A 302 8.33 1.20 -28.57
CA ASP A 302 9.01 2.36 -28.00
C ASP A 302 8.66 2.59 -26.53
N LEU A 303 7.39 2.41 -26.15
CA LEU A 303 6.95 2.48 -24.76
C LEU A 303 7.50 1.32 -23.93
N TYR A 304 7.51 0.10 -24.48
CA TYR A 304 8.05 -1.07 -23.82
C TYR A 304 9.51 -0.84 -23.36
N TYR A 305 10.40 -0.39 -24.28
CA TYR A 305 11.80 -0.13 -23.91
C TYR A 305 11.96 1.02 -22.92
N ARG A 306 11.03 1.95 -22.87
CA ARG A 306 11.09 3.07 -21.92
C ARG A 306 10.57 2.72 -20.53
N LEU A 307 9.67 1.74 -20.42
CA LEU A 307 9.17 1.21 -19.16
C LEU A 307 10.09 0.09 -18.62
N ASN A 308 10.54 -0.80 -19.48
CA ASN A 308 11.35 -1.96 -19.12
C ASN A 308 12.84 -1.64 -19.03
N VAL A 309 13.20 -0.64 -18.20
CA VAL A 309 14.61 -0.36 -17.88
C VAL A 309 15.12 -1.33 -16.82
N ILE A 310 14.28 -1.63 -15.83
CA ILE A 310 14.53 -2.66 -14.82
C ILE A 310 13.23 -3.47 -14.70
N GLU A 311 13.35 -4.78 -14.95
CA GLU A 311 12.24 -5.71 -14.78
C GLU A 311 12.34 -6.42 -13.43
N LEU A 312 11.19 -6.49 -12.73
CA LEU A 312 11.02 -7.20 -11.47
C LEU A 312 9.93 -8.26 -11.65
N ARG A 313 10.34 -9.53 -11.79
CA ARG A 313 9.42 -10.64 -12.01
C ARG A 313 9.02 -11.30 -10.70
N LEU A 314 7.75 -11.20 -10.34
CA LEU A 314 7.19 -11.87 -9.17
C LEU A 314 6.85 -13.34 -9.48
N PRO A 315 7.40 -14.30 -8.73
CA PRO A 315 7.10 -15.71 -8.93
C PRO A 315 5.66 -16.00 -8.49
N PRO A 316 4.96 -16.89 -9.18
CA PRO A 316 3.67 -17.40 -8.74
C PRO A 316 3.84 -18.22 -7.44
N LEU A 317 2.76 -18.33 -6.66
CA LEU A 317 2.81 -18.94 -5.32
C LEU A 317 3.27 -20.40 -5.35
N ARG A 318 2.97 -21.14 -6.42
CA ARG A 318 3.42 -22.52 -6.64
C ARG A 318 4.95 -22.67 -6.75
N GLU A 319 5.68 -21.61 -7.13
CA GLU A 319 7.15 -21.58 -7.22
C GLU A 319 7.81 -21.14 -5.90
N ARG A 320 7.00 -20.68 -4.91
CA ARG A 320 7.46 -20.27 -3.57
C ARG A 320 6.65 -20.93 -2.45
N ARG A 321 6.46 -22.23 -2.54
CA ARG A 321 5.63 -23.01 -1.59
C ARG A 321 6.09 -22.88 -0.13
N GLU A 322 7.39 -22.66 0.09
CA GLU A 322 7.98 -22.41 1.42
C GLU A 322 7.38 -21.17 2.11
N ASP A 323 6.82 -20.22 1.35
CA ASP A 323 6.21 -19.02 1.89
C ASP A 323 4.76 -19.24 2.32
N ILE A 324 4.09 -20.31 1.84
CA ILE A 324 2.67 -20.58 2.14
C ILE A 324 2.39 -20.65 3.64
N PRO A 325 3.14 -21.39 4.46
CA PRO A 325 2.87 -21.42 5.90
C PRO A 325 2.98 -20.06 6.58
N LEU A 326 3.91 -19.21 6.13
CA LEU A 326 4.08 -17.85 6.66
C LEU A 326 2.90 -16.95 6.29
N LEU A 327 2.47 -17.01 5.01
CA LEU A 327 1.31 -16.28 4.50
C LEU A 327 0.03 -16.70 5.22
N VAL A 328 -0.19 -18.01 5.37
CA VAL A 328 -1.35 -18.59 6.08
C VAL A 328 -1.42 -18.06 7.51
N ASN A 329 -0.31 -18.10 8.24
CA ASN A 329 -0.26 -17.62 9.63
C ASN A 329 -0.51 -16.12 9.73
N ALA A 330 0.03 -15.32 8.80
CA ALA A 330 -0.17 -13.88 8.78
C ALA A 330 -1.64 -13.51 8.48
N PHE A 331 -2.24 -14.13 7.45
CA PHE A 331 -3.64 -13.87 7.09
C PHE A 331 -4.59 -14.36 8.18
N MET A 332 -4.34 -15.53 8.76
CA MET A 332 -5.14 -16.06 9.87
C MET A 332 -5.14 -15.09 11.05
N LYS A 333 -3.97 -14.61 11.49
CA LYS A 333 -3.87 -13.64 12.61
C LYS A 333 -4.63 -12.35 12.29
N LYS A 334 -4.37 -11.74 11.12
CA LYS A 334 -5.05 -10.52 10.65
C LYS A 334 -6.57 -10.67 10.66
N CYS A 335 -7.07 -11.79 10.12
CA CYS A 335 -8.51 -12.05 10.05
C CYS A 335 -9.11 -12.38 11.44
N ALA A 336 -8.40 -13.13 12.29
CA ALA A 336 -8.87 -13.46 13.62
C ALA A 336 -9.00 -12.19 14.50
N GLU A 337 -7.98 -11.33 14.49
CA GLU A 337 -7.98 -10.04 15.20
C GLU A 337 -9.12 -9.13 14.75
N SER A 338 -9.31 -8.97 13.44
CA SER A 338 -10.35 -8.10 12.88
C SER A 338 -11.79 -8.56 13.21
N ARG A 339 -11.97 -9.86 13.48
CA ARG A 339 -13.28 -10.48 13.76
C ARG A 339 -13.47 -10.86 15.22
N GLY A 340 -12.51 -10.61 16.09
CA GLY A 340 -12.56 -10.96 17.51
C GLY A 340 -12.65 -12.47 17.76
N LYS A 341 -12.15 -13.31 16.81
CA LYS A 341 -12.12 -14.77 16.95
C LYS A 341 -10.81 -15.23 17.55
N GLN A 342 -10.88 -16.22 18.45
CA GLN A 342 -9.70 -16.85 19.05
C GLN A 342 -9.30 -18.08 18.24
N ILE A 343 -8.61 -17.86 17.10
CA ILE A 343 -8.03 -18.95 16.30
C ILE A 343 -6.53 -18.96 16.55
N GLN A 344 -6.03 -20.09 17.08
CA GLN A 344 -4.64 -20.26 17.53
C GLN A 344 -3.74 -20.84 16.44
N GLY A 345 -4.32 -21.51 15.40
CA GLY A 345 -3.50 -22.14 14.39
C GLY A 345 -4.29 -22.80 13.26
N VAL A 346 -3.52 -23.49 12.42
CA VAL A 346 -4.01 -24.34 11.33
C VAL A 346 -3.51 -25.76 11.59
N SER A 347 -4.36 -26.76 11.48
CA SER A 347 -3.96 -28.16 11.66
C SER A 347 -2.91 -28.58 10.60
N GLU A 348 -2.04 -29.53 10.95
CA GLU A 348 -1.01 -30.02 10.01
C GLU A 348 -1.62 -30.54 8.71
N SER A 349 -2.77 -31.25 8.81
CA SER A 349 -3.48 -31.78 7.65
C SER A 349 -4.03 -30.67 6.74
N ALA A 350 -4.60 -29.60 7.30
CA ALA A 350 -5.05 -28.45 6.54
C ALA A 350 -3.88 -27.68 5.92
N LEU A 351 -2.80 -27.47 6.66
CA LEU A 351 -1.61 -26.79 6.17
C LEU A 351 -0.95 -27.57 5.02
N ALA A 352 -0.90 -28.89 5.10
CA ALA A 352 -0.40 -29.73 4.01
C ALA A 352 -1.27 -29.61 2.74
N MET A 353 -2.61 -29.54 2.87
CA MET A 353 -3.50 -29.31 1.74
C MET A 353 -3.27 -27.95 1.09
N LEU A 354 -3.08 -26.90 1.91
CA LEU A 354 -2.78 -25.55 1.44
C LEU A 354 -1.43 -25.47 0.71
N ALA A 355 -0.41 -26.21 1.20
CA ALA A 355 0.92 -26.24 0.58
C ALA A 355 0.96 -26.99 -0.76
N ASP A 356 0.12 -28.03 -0.93
CA ASP A 356 0.07 -28.86 -2.13
C ASP A 356 -0.76 -28.23 -3.28
N TYR A 357 -1.66 -27.30 -2.96
CA TYR A 357 -2.53 -26.68 -3.96
C TYR A 357 -1.77 -25.76 -4.91
N ALA A 358 -2.20 -25.66 -6.15
CA ALA A 358 -1.48 -24.94 -7.22
C ALA A 358 -1.65 -23.41 -7.18
N TRP A 359 -2.66 -22.91 -6.48
CA TRP A 359 -2.96 -21.47 -6.29
C TRP A 359 -3.03 -20.69 -7.61
N PRO A 360 -3.96 -20.98 -8.52
CA PRO A 360 -4.09 -20.23 -9.77
C PRO A 360 -4.35 -18.72 -9.55
N GLY A 361 -5.03 -18.34 -8.47
CA GLY A 361 -5.21 -16.95 -8.04
C GLY A 361 -4.14 -16.43 -7.06
N ASN A 362 -3.05 -17.19 -6.90
CA ASN A 362 -1.88 -16.82 -6.10
C ASN A 362 -2.22 -16.39 -4.65
N VAL A 363 -1.57 -15.33 -4.16
CA VAL A 363 -1.72 -14.84 -2.78
C VAL A 363 -3.14 -14.31 -2.51
N ARG A 364 -3.79 -13.70 -3.51
CA ARG A 364 -5.17 -13.20 -3.36
C ARG A 364 -6.16 -14.34 -3.13
N GLU A 365 -6.01 -15.46 -3.83
CA GLU A 365 -6.83 -16.65 -3.62
C GLU A 365 -6.56 -17.25 -2.23
N LEU A 366 -5.29 -17.36 -1.83
CA LEU A 366 -4.92 -17.84 -0.51
C LEU A 366 -5.52 -16.97 0.61
N GLU A 367 -5.42 -15.65 0.52
CA GLU A 367 -6.01 -14.71 1.49
C GLU A 367 -7.52 -14.93 1.61
N ASN A 368 -8.25 -15.01 0.49
CA ASN A 368 -9.69 -15.26 0.47
C ASN A 368 -10.06 -16.61 1.09
N VAL A 369 -9.28 -17.66 0.82
CA VAL A 369 -9.52 -19.00 1.40
C VAL A 369 -9.33 -18.98 2.91
N ILE A 370 -8.26 -18.35 3.41
CA ILE A 370 -8.02 -18.25 4.84
C ILE A 370 -9.06 -17.37 5.53
N GLU A 371 -9.45 -16.26 4.93
CA GLU A 371 -10.53 -15.40 5.44
C GLU A 371 -11.85 -16.17 5.58
N ARG A 372 -12.20 -16.96 4.57
CA ARG A 372 -13.37 -17.83 4.60
C ARG A 372 -13.23 -18.89 5.70
N ALA A 373 -12.11 -19.58 5.79
CA ALA A 373 -11.87 -20.60 6.79
C ALA A 373 -11.97 -20.04 8.22
N VAL A 374 -11.33 -18.89 8.49
CA VAL A 374 -11.47 -18.17 9.78
C VAL A 374 -12.94 -17.82 10.07
N THR A 375 -13.69 -17.40 9.05
CA THR A 375 -15.09 -17.02 9.21
C THR A 375 -15.97 -18.21 9.58
N LEU A 376 -15.78 -19.36 8.93
CA LEU A 376 -16.63 -20.55 9.07
C LEU A 376 -16.17 -21.45 10.22
N SER A 377 -14.91 -21.41 10.62
CA SER A 377 -14.36 -22.25 11.68
C SER A 377 -15.15 -22.08 13.00
N ARG A 378 -15.46 -23.22 13.60
CA ARG A 378 -16.13 -23.35 14.90
C ARG A 378 -15.15 -23.78 16.02
N SER A 379 -13.91 -24.04 15.67
CA SER A 379 -12.84 -24.48 16.57
C SER A 379 -11.72 -23.44 16.67
N GLU A 380 -10.82 -23.61 17.64
CA GLU A 380 -9.64 -22.77 17.80
C GLU A 380 -8.56 -23.03 16.75
N GLN A 381 -8.77 -24.00 15.86
CA GLN A 381 -7.86 -24.32 14.76
C GLN A 381 -8.64 -24.51 13.45
N ILE A 382 -8.07 -24.03 12.36
CA ILE A 382 -8.57 -24.29 11.00
C ILE A 382 -8.28 -25.76 10.67
N VAL A 383 -9.33 -26.51 10.35
CA VAL A 383 -9.26 -27.93 9.97
C VAL A 383 -9.58 -28.11 8.48
N PRO A 384 -9.30 -29.27 7.87
CA PRO A 384 -9.61 -29.54 6.45
C PRO A 384 -11.05 -29.22 6.04
N ASP A 385 -12.01 -29.45 6.92
CA ASP A 385 -13.44 -29.21 6.66
C ASP A 385 -13.80 -27.73 6.52
N ASP A 386 -12.96 -26.84 7.07
CA ASP A 386 -13.12 -25.39 6.91
C ASP A 386 -12.64 -24.89 5.54
N LEU A 387 -11.86 -25.72 4.80
CA LEU A 387 -11.32 -25.37 3.50
C LEU A 387 -12.34 -25.64 2.36
N PRO A 388 -12.27 -24.89 1.26
CA PRO A 388 -13.09 -25.18 0.09
C PRO A 388 -12.88 -26.58 -0.49
N SER A 389 -13.95 -27.16 -1.03
CA SER A 389 -13.93 -28.52 -1.65
C SER A 389 -12.91 -28.64 -2.78
N THR A 390 -12.62 -27.54 -3.48
CA THR A 390 -11.58 -27.47 -4.53
C THR A 390 -10.18 -27.79 -3.99
N ILE A 391 -9.89 -27.40 -2.75
CA ILE A 391 -8.60 -27.66 -2.09
C ILE A 391 -8.61 -29.08 -1.48
N GLN A 392 -9.75 -29.49 -0.91
CA GLN A 392 -9.91 -30.85 -0.37
C GLN A 392 -9.80 -31.90 -1.47
N GLY A 393 -10.38 -31.65 -2.67
CA GLY A 393 -10.38 -32.59 -3.80
C GLY A 393 -9.05 -32.67 -4.56
N ALA A 394 -8.27 -31.59 -4.56
CA ALA A 394 -6.97 -31.54 -5.27
C ALA A 394 -5.97 -32.60 -4.77
N ARG A 395 -6.11 -33.05 -3.53
CA ARG A 395 -5.30 -34.12 -2.95
C ARG A 395 -5.78 -35.53 -3.37
N GLY A 396 -7.06 -35.69 -3.70
CA GLY A 396 -7.65 -36.96 -4.09
C GLY A 396 -7.14 -37.45 -5.45
N ASP A 397 -7.04 -36.55 -6.43
CA ASP A 397 -6.70 -36.91 -7.82
C ASP A 397 -5.17 -37.09 -8.02
N ARG A 398 -4.32 -36.36 -7.28
CA ARG A 398 -2.86 -36.55 -7.33
C ARG A 398 -2.38 -37.76 -6.54
N ARG A 399 -3.00 -38.06 -5.40
CA ARG A 399 -2.59 -39.20 -4.57
C ARG A 399 -2.64 -40.53 -5.29
N VAL A 400 -3.58 -40.73 -6.22
CA VAL A 400 -3.67 -42.02 -6.97
C VAL A 400 -2.44 -42.25 -7.85
N LEU A 401 -1.93 -41.17 -8.46
CA LEU A 401 -0.74 -41.30 -9.35
C LEU A 401 0.57 -41.26 -8.54
N ASP A 402 0.64 -40.43 -7.49
CA ASP A 402 1.85 -40.34 -6.65
C ASP A 402 2.02 -41.59 -5.78
N ASP A 403 0.96 -42.11 -5.14
CA ASP A 403 0.96 -43.37 -4.40
C ASP A 403 1.27 -44.56 -5.33
N ALA A 404 0.75 -44.53 -6.58
CA ALA A 404 1.03 -45.56 -7.56
C ALA A 404 2.50 -45.54 -8.02
N ALA A 405 3.10 -44.35 -8.18
CA ALA A 405 4.49 -44.17 -8.53
C ALA A 405 5.43 -44.55 -7.36
N GLU A 406 5.11 -44.15 -6.14
CA GLU A 406 5.89 -44.53 -4.93
C GLU A 406 5.85 -46.01 -4.64
N ARG A 407 4.69 -46.66 -4.85
CA ARG A 407 4.52 -48.13 -4.69
C ARG A 407 4.95 -48.96 -5.90
N THR A 408 5.38 -48.29 -6.96
CA THR A 408 5.73 -48.97 -8.24
C THR A 408 4.61 -49.89 -8.71
N LEU A 409 3.35 -49.46 -8.63
CA LEU A 409 2.20 -50.29 -9.02
C LEU A 409 2.17 -50.52 -10.53
N PRO A 410 1.82 -51.73 -10.98
CA PRO A 410 1.57 -52.00 -12.37
C PRO A 410 0.44 -51.14 -12.94
N LEU A 411 0.52 -50.77 -14.22
CA LEU A 411 -0.44 -49.88 -14.87
C LEU A 411 -1.90 -50.37 -14.79
N ASP A 412 -2.10 -51.68 -14.84
CA ASP A 412 -3.40 -52.31 -14.73
C ASP A 412 -4.02 -52.17 -13.31
N GLU A 413 -3.23 -52.10 -12.26
CA GLU A 413 -3.71 -51.82 -10.90
C GLU A 413 -4.13 -50.36 -10.76
N VAL A 414 -3.36 -49.43 -11.29
CA VAL A 414 -3.69 -48.01 -11.29
C VAL A 414 -4.97 -47.76 -12.09
N GLU A 415 -5.11 -48.41 -13.24
CA GLU A 415 -6.30 -48.32 -14.07
C GLU A 415 -7.55 -48.85 -13.32
N LYS A 416 -7.44 -49.97 -12.61
CA LYS A 416 -8.53 -50.52 -11.79
C LYS A 416 -8.98 -49.54 -10.69
N GLU A 417 -8.05 -48.99 -9.94
CA GLU A 417 -8.37 -48.03 -8.89
C GLU A 417 -9.04 -46.79 -9.48
N TYR A 418 -8.57 -46.30 -10.63
CA TYR A 418 -9.14 -45.11 -11.28
C TYR A 418 -10.56 -45.39 -11.80
N ILE A 419 -10.83 -46.53 -12.39
CA ILE A 419 -12.18 -46.96 -12.84
C ILE A 419 -13.15 -47.05 -11.65
N LEU A 420 -12.73 -47.62 -10.53
CA LEU A 420 -13.58 -47.75 -9.35
C LEU A 420 -13.90 -46.40 -8.74
N LYS A 421 -12.94 -45.48 -8.64
CA LYS A 421 -13.16 -44.11 -8.17
C LYS A 421 -14.15 -43.32 -9.04
N ILE A 422 -14.04 -43.46 -10.37
CA ILE A 422 -14.97 -42.76 -11.28
C ILE A 422 -16.37 -43.35 -11.17
N LEU A 423 -16.50 -44.66 -10.98
CA LEU A 423 -17.77 -45.32 -10.71
C LEU A 423 -18.44 -44.84 -9.42
N GLU A 424 -17.67 -44.68 -8.34
CA GLU A 424 -18.16 -44.14 -7.07
C GLU A 424 -18.60 -42.67 -7.23
N LYS A 425 -17.81 -41.86 -7.92
CA LYS A 425 -18.11 -40.46 -8.22
C LYS A 425 -19.39 -40.28 -9.06
N THR A 426 -19.72 -41.23 -9.90
CA THR A 426 -20.94 -41.26 -10.74
C THR A 426 -22.12 -41.99 -10.08
N GLY A 427 -22.01 -42.34 -8.78
CA GLY A 427 -23.06 -43.07 -8.07
C GLY A 427 -23.40 -44.43 -8.70
N GLY A 428 -22.44 -45.11 -9.34
CA GLY A 428 -22.61 -46.36 -10.03
C GLY A 428 -23.16 -46.27 -11.46
N ASN A 429 -23.34 -45.06 -11.99
CA ASN A 429 -23.84 -44.85 -13.36
C ASN A 429 -22.76 -45.14 -14.39
N LYS A 430 -22.79 -46.36 -14.93
CA LYS A 430 -21.82 -46.89 -15.90
C LYS A 430 -21.79 -46.11 -17.22
N TYR A 431 -22.88 -45.42 -17.59
CA TYR A 431 -22.91 -44.58 -18.80
C TYR A 431 -22.08 -43.28 -18.60
N GLN A 432 -22.34 -42.61 -17.52
CA GLN A 432 -21.58 -41.41 -17.17
C GLN A 432 -20.13 -41.74 -16.88
N ALA A 433 -19.85 -42.85 -16.19
CA ALA A 433 -18.49 -43.29 -15.92
C ALA A 433 -17.69 -43.57 -17.20
N ALA A 434 -18.27 -44.29 -18.21
CA ALA A 434 -17.62 -44.54 -19.48
C ALA A 434 -17.30 -43.24 -20.23
N HIS A 435 -18.22 -42.27 -20.21
CA HIS A 435 -18.02 -40.96 -20.83
C HIS A 435 -16.90 -40.17 -20.16
N MET A 436 -16.85 -40.17 -18.82
CA MET A 436 -15.80 -39.48 -18.04
C MET A 436 -14.43 -40.13 -18.20
N LEU A 437 -14.37 -41.45 -18.35
CA LEU A 437 -13.15 -42.21 -18.56
C LEU A 437 -12.64 -42.11 -20.03
N GLY A 438 -13.42 -41.53 -20.95
CA GLY A 438 -13.06 -41.44 -22.37
C GLY A 438 -13.03 -42.80 -23.10
N ILE A 439 -13.74 -43.84 -22.59
CA ILE A 439 -13.80 -45.16 -23.15
C ILE A 439 -15.23 -45.53 -23.54
N ASP A 440 -15.37 -46.49 -24.48
CA ASP A 440 -16.70 -46.99 -24.80
C ASP A 440 -17.28 -47.90 -23.72
N ARG A 441 -18.61 -48.02 -23.69
CA ARG A 441 -19.32 -48.80 -22.67
C ARG A 441 -18.88 -50.26 -22.62
N LYS A 442 -18.62 -50.83 -23.77
CA LYS A 442 -18.25 -52.27 -23.89
C LYS A 442 -16.89 -52.51 -23.24
N THR A 443 -15.95 -51.57 -23.42
CA THR A 443 -14.63 -51.59 -22.78
C THR A 443 -14.76 -51.45 -21.25
N LEU A 444 -15.62 -50.57 -20.77
CA LEU A 444 -15.85 -50.40 -19.32
C LEU A 444 -16.46 -51.69 -18.73
N TYR A 445 -17.45 -52.29 -19.37
CA TYR A 445 -18.05 -53.53 -18.88
C TYR A 445 -17.06 -54.67 -18.84
N ARG A 446 -16.18 -54.81 -19.86
CA ARG A 446 -15.13 -55.85 -19.89
C ARG A 446 -14.15 -55.62 -18.71
N LYS A 447 -13.68 -54.41 -18.51
CA LYS A 447 -12.73 -54.09 -17.43
C LYS A 447 -13.36 -54.28 -16.04
N LEU A 448 -14.63 -53.97 -15.88
CA LEU A 448 -15.35 -54.25 -14.62
C LEU A 448 -15.50 -55.74 -14.37
N GLY A 449 -15.74 -56.56 -15.43
CA GLY A 449 -15.77 -58.02 -15.31
C GLY A 449 -14.41 -58.60 -14.89
N GLU A 450 -13.32 -58.06 -15.41
CA GLU A 450 -11.94 -58.42 -15.00
C GLU A 450 -11.65 -58.05 -13.53
N ILE A 451 -12.18 -56.90 -13.06
CA ILE A 451 -12.03 -56.43 -11.66
C ILE A 451 -12.86 -57.26 -10.67
N GLU A 452 -14.08 -57.64 -11.04
CA GLU A 452 -15.01 -58.45 -10.23
C GLU A 452 -14.67 -59.93 -10.20
N GLY A 453 -13.57 -60.36 -10.84
CA GLY A 453 -13.12 -61.77 -10.85
C GLY A 453 -14.03 -62.73 -11.61
N LYS A 454 -14.92 -62.20 -12.44
CA LYS A 454 -15.71 -62.99 -13.36
C LYS A 454 -14.93 -63.13 -14.65
N THR A 455 -14.02 -64.10 -14.71
CA THR A 455 -13.48 -64.61 -15.96
C THR A 455 -14.63 -65.12 -16.80
N ALA A 456 -14.80 -64.56 -18.01
CA ALA A 456 -15.69 -65.13 -19.00
C ALA A 456 -15.17 -66.51 -19.38
N GLU A 457 -15.96 -67.56 -19.10
CA GLU A 457 -15.95 -68.79 -19.88
C GLU A 457 -16.48 -68.55 -21.28
#